data_bc0fd8ae148b67ebde5b1ca7250b7f76
#
_entry.id   bc0fd8ae148b67ebde5b1ca7250b7f76
#
_cell.length_a   1.000
_cell.length_b   1.000
_cell.length_c   1.000
_cell.angle_alpha   90.00
_cell.angle_beta   90.00
_cell.angle_gamma   90.00
#
_symmetry.space_group_name_H-M   'P 1'
#
loop_
_entity.id
_entity.type
_entity.pdbx_description
1 polymer ?
#
loop_
_entity_poly.entity_id
_entity_poly.type
_entity_poly.pdbx_seq_one_letter_code
_entity_poly.pdbx_strand_id
1 'polypeptide(L)'
;AVRAQPFAGAELVEPLVFVTVKQYDIAAVCAQPDSFRCVRTLVFLQNGMGHIEKLSAFADKNVIVGVVEHGALKLDDRTVVHTGVGKLTLASLYGALAMAAELSVDSDFPIEWADDWERVLVDKLIVNAVINPLTALLQVKNGALLEVAPYRDMMAQLFDEVRQVLPLHSAEQAWQRIVHICRSTADNYSSMYMDVANGRRTEVDAILGYVLRQGEARGVALPLVRFVFCALKGKEGGNADG
;
A
#
# COMPACT_ATOMS: atom_id res chain seq x y z
N ALA A 1 -18.14 -22.69 2.82
CA ALA A 1 -17.09 -22.92 3.83
C ALA A 1 -15.74 -22.49 3.26
N VAL A 2 -14.98 -21.69 3.99
CA VAL A 2 -13.63 -21.27 3.60
C VAL A 2 -12.67 -22.42 3.95
N ARG A 3 -11.80 -22.78 3.00
CA ARG A 3 -10.71 -23.76 3.23
C ARG A 3 -9.39 -23.02 3.24
N ALA A 4 -8.61 -23.18 4.29
CA ALA A 4 -7.22 -22.71 4.32
C ALA A 4 -6.30 -23.86 3.91
N GLN A 5 -5.35 -23.55 3.02
CA GLN A 5 -4.31 -24.51 2.61
C GLN A 5 -2.97 -23.76 2.43
N PRO A 6 -1.82 -24.44 2.59
CA PRO A 6 -0.54 -23.85 2.28
C PRO A 6 -0.47 -23.44 0.80
N PHE A 7 0.10 -22.27 0.52
CA PHE A 7 0.29 -21.80 -0.85
C PHE A 7 1.42 -22.55 -1.58
N ALA A 8 2.48 -22.90 -0.86
CA ALA A 8 3.65 -23.55 -1.46
C ALA A 8 3.26 -24.90 -2.10
N GLY A 9 3.45 -25.05 -3.42
CA GLY A 9 3.10 -26.23 -4.19
C GLY A 9 1.60 -26.43 -4.45
N ALA A 10 0.76 -25.46 -4.09
CA ALA A 10 -0.66 -25.51 -4.42
C ALA A 10 -0.88 -25.17 -5.90
N GLU A 11 -1.76 -25.90 -6.58
CA GLU A 11 -2.32 -25.52 -7.85
C GLU A 11 -3.65 -24.80 -7.60
N LEU A 12 -3.73 -23.54 -8.01
CA LEU A 12 -4.95 -22.75 -7.88
C LEU A 12 -5.83 -23.01 -9.11
N VAL A 13 -7.04 -23.48 -8.87
CA VAL A 13 -8.00 -23.84 -9.93
C VAL A 13 -9.04 -22.74 -10.16
N GLU A 14 -9.11 -21.75 -9.30
CA GLU A 14 -10.02 -20.62 -9.39
C GLU A 14 -9.62 -19.70 -10.55
N PRO A 15 -10.59 -19.26 -11.38
CA PRO A 15 -10.30 -18.36 -12.49
C PRO A 15 -9.90 -16.94 -12.05
N LEU A 16 -10.30 -16.54 -10.84
CA LEU A 16 -10.03 -15.24 -10.22
C LEU A 16 -9.37 -15.45 -8.84
N VAL A 17 -8.22 -14.80 -8.62
CA VAL A 17 -7.48 -14.88 -7.36
C VAL A 17 -7.13 -13.49 -6.86
N PHE A 18 -7.48 -13.20 -5.60
CA PHE A 18 -7.04 -12.02 -4.88
C PHE A 18 -5.73 -12.31 -4.16
N VAL A 19 -4.69 -11.56 -4.47
CA VAL A 19 -3.38 -11.64 -3.82
C VAL A 19 -3.33 -10.55 -2.75
N THR A 20 -3.46 -10.95 -1.48
CA THR A 20 -3.57 -10.03 -0.33
C THR A 20 -2.42 -10.17 0.66
N VAL A 21 -1.36 -10.87 0.28
CA VAL A 21 -0.13 -10.95 1.08
C VAL A 21 0.50 -9.57 1.23
N LYS A 22 1.34 -9.39 2.24
CA LYS A 22 2.13 -8.16 2.39
C LYS A 22 3.08 -8.00 1.19
N GLN A 23 3.40 -6.76 0.86
CA GLN A 23 4.22 -6.45 -0.32
C GLN A 23 5.58 -7.18 -0.34
N TYR A 24 6.20 -7.38 0.81
CA TYR A 24 7.48 -8.08 0.91
C TYR A 24 7.40 -9.59 0.57
N ASP A 25 6.20 -10.18 0.54
CA ASP A 25 5.98 -11.58 0.16
C ASP A 25 5.68 -11.76 -1.34
N ILE A 26 5.44 -10.68 -2.08
CA ILE A 26 5.11 -10.72 -3.52
C ILE A 26 6.20 -11.43 -4.34
N ALA A 27 7.48 -11.27 -3.98
CA ALA A 27 8.56 -11.96 -4.68
C ALA A 27 8.42 -13.50 -4.60
N ALA A 28 7.99 -14.01 -3.45
CA ALA A 28 7.74 -15.45 -3.26
C ALA A 28 6.52 -15.93 -4.07
N VAL A 29 5.49 -15.08 -4.20
CA VAL A 29 4.31 -15.36 -5.06
C VAL A 29 4.74 -15.41 -6.53
N CYS A 30 5.48 -14.41 -7.01
CA CYS A 30 5.96 -14.34 -8.39
C CYS A 30 6.96 -15.48 -8.75
N ALA A 31 7.63 -16.08 -7.76
CA ALA A 31 8.53 -17.19 -7.97
C ALA A 31 7.81 -18.55 -8.20
N GLN A 32 6.47 -18.57 -8.11
CA GLN A 32 5.68 -19.81 -8.27
C GLN A 32 4.62 -19.65 -9.40
N PRO A 33 5.02 -19.33 -10.65
CA PRO A 33 4.07 -19.08 -11.74
C PRO A 33 3.22 -20.31 -12.08
N ASP A 34 3.74 -21.52 -11.86
CA ASP A 34 3.02 -22.77 -12.12
C ASP A 34 1.77 -22.93 -11.22
N SER A 35 1.81 -22.39 -10.01
CA SER A 35 0.64 -22.39 -9.10
C SER A 35 -0.55 -21.62 -9.69
N PHE A 36 -0.31 -20.69 -10.60
CA PHE A 36 -1.32 -19.83 -11.22
C PHE A 36 -1.68 -20.26 -12.66
N ARG A 37 -1.30 -21.46 -13.10
CA ARG A 37 -1.49 -21.89 -14.49
C ARG A 37 -2.95 -21.83 -14.93
N CYS A 38 -3.89 -22.20 -14.07
CA CYS A 38 -5.34 -22.19 -14.35
C CYS A 38 -6.00 -20.83 -14.06
N VAL A 39 -5.31 -19.92 -13.38
CA VAL A 39 -5.81 -18.59 -13.01
C VAL A 39 -5.84 -17.69 -14.24
N ARG A 40 -6.98 -17.04 -14.50
CA ARG A 40 -7.15 -16.09 -15.62
C ARG A 40 -6.94 -14.65 -15.19
N THR A 41 -7.34 -14.32 -13.96
CA THR A 41 -7.31 -12.97 -13.43
C THR A 41 -6.68 -12.95 -12.04
N LEU A 42 -5.71 -12.08 -11.86
CA LEU A 42 -5.03 -11.81 -10.58
C LEU A 42 -5.34 -10.39 -10.13
N VAL A 43 -5.78 -10.22 -8.88
CA VAL A 43 -6.04 -8.92 -8.27
C VAL A 43 -5.03 -8.68 -7.15
N PHE A 44 -4.19 -7.69 -7.29
CA PHE A 44 -3.15 -7.32 -6.32
C PHE A 44 -3.58 -6.10 -5.51
N LEU A 45 -3.60 -6.22 -4.19
CA LEU A 45 -4.12 -5.19 -3.26
C LEU A 45 -3.05 -4.64 -2.31
N GLN A 46 -1.78 -4.74 -2.66
CA GLN A 46 -0.67 -4.30 -1.82
C GLN A 46 -0.56 -2.78 -1.75
N ASN A 47 -0.15 -2.27 -0.58
CA ASN A 47 0.24 -0.88 -0.43
C ASN A 47 1.59 -0.60 -1.13
N GLY A 48 1.79 0.64 -1.55
CA GLY A 48 3.01 1.05 -2.24
C GLY A 48 3.03 0.60 -3.71
N MET A 49 4.13 0.86 -4.38
CA MET A 49 4.33 0.54 -5.81
C MET A 49 5.57 -0.34 -6.08
N GLY A 50 6.30 -0.73 -5.04
CA GLY A 50 7.54 -1.50 -5.20
C GLY A 50 7.37 -2.93 -5.75
N HIS A 51 6.14 -3.39 -5.91
CA HIS A 51 5.81 -4.71 -6.47
C HIS A 51 5.46 -4.68 -7.96
N ILE A 52 5.08 -3.53 -8.52
CA ILE A 52 4.50 -3.42 -9.87
C ILE A 52 5.40 -4.03 -10.94
N GLU A 53 6.70 -3.74 -10.92
CA GLU A 53 7.66 -4.30 -11.89
C GLU A 53 7.70 -5.84 -11.88
N LYS A 54 7.48 -6.45 -10.70
CA LYS A 54 7.48 -7.92 -10.54
C LYS A 54 6.25 -8.58 -11.13
N LEU A 55 5.16 -7.83 -11.32
CA LEU A 55 3.91 -8.33 -11.87
C LEU A 55 4.01 -8.65 -13.38
N SER A 56 5.09 -8.23 -14.04
CA SER A 56 5.43 -8.65 -15.40
C SER A 56 5.53 -10.17 -15.54
N ALA A 57 5.80 -10.91 -14.46
CA ALA A 57 5.75 -12.36 -14.42
C ALA A 57 4.37 -12.96 -14.79
N PHE A 58 3.31 -12.14 -14.74
CA PHE A 58 1.92 -12.52 -15.05
C PHE A 58 1.35 -11.74 -16.22
N ALA A 59 2.19 -11.17 -17.09
CA ALA A 59 1.74 -10.35 -18.22
C ALA A 59 0.90 -11.11 -19.27
N ASP A 60 0.89 -12.45 -19.23
CA ASP A 60 0.05 -13.34 -20.02
C ASP A 60 -1.39 -13.47 -19.48
N LYS A 61 -1.68 -12.89 -18.32
CA LYS A 61 -2.96 -12.94 -17.62
C LYS A 61 -3.61 -11.56 -17.50
N ASN A 62 -4.87 -11.54 -17.10
CA ASN A 62 -5.46 -10.28 -16.65
C ASN A 62 -4.90 -9.96 -15.25
N VAL A 63 -4.19 -8.86 -15.15
CA VAL A 63 -3.64 -8.36 -13.88
C VAL A 63 -4.31 -7.06 -13.53
N ILE A 64 -4.99 -7.07 -12.40
CA ILE A 64 -5.69 -5.93 -11.82
C ILE A 64 -4.91 -5.49 -10.58
N VAL A 65 -4.72 -4.21 -10.42
CA VAL A 65 -4.18 -3.62 -9.19
C VAL A 65 -5.27 -2.81 -8.50
N GLY A 66 -5.20 -2.76 -7.19
CA GLY A 66 -6.26 -2.11 -6.43
C GLY A 66 -5.79 -1.39 -5.17
N VAL A 67 -6.58 -0.39 -4.81
CA VAL A 67 -6.43 0.41 -3.60
C VAL A 67 -7.61 0.15 -2.68
N VAL A 68 -7.31 -0.41 -1.52
CA VAL A 68 -8.29 -0.65 -0.44
C VAL A 68 -8.25 0.53 0.52
N GLU A 69 -9.40 1.22 0.70
CA GLU A 69 -9.56 2.33 1.65
C GLU A 69 -10.40 1.94 2.88
N HIS A 70 -10.81 0.67 2.97
CA HIS A 70 -11.48 0.15 4.16
C HIS A 70 -10.54 0.08 5.37
N GLY A 71 -11.07 0.41 6.54
CA GLY A 71 -10.43 0.13 7.81
C GLY A 71 -10.71 -1.29 8.27
N ALA A 72 -9.67 -2.07 8.59
CA ALA A 72 -9.79 -3.41 9.12
C ALA A 72 -8.74 -3.67 10.20
N LEU A 73 -9.17 -4.28 11.30
CA LEU A 73 -8.30 -4.68 12.40
C LEU A 73 -8.35 -6.20 12.58
N LYS A 74 -7.22 -6.86 12.35
CA LYS A 74 -7.06 -8.28 12.67
C LYS A 74 -6.82 -8.43 14.18
N LEU A 75 -7.73 -9.07 14.87
CA LEU A 75 -7.62 -9.36 16.31
C LEU A 75 -6.84 -10.65 16.55
N ASP A 76 -7.14 -11.69 15.75
CA ASP A 76 -6.48 -12.99 15.78
C ASP A 76 -6.52 -13.63 14.38
N ASP A 77 -6.14 -14.92 14.26
CA ASP A 77 -6.09 -15.61 12.95
C ASP A 77 -7.47 -15.93 12.36
N ARG A 78 -8.55 -15.69 13.09
CA ARG A 78 -9.94 -16.01 12.68
C ARG A 78 -10.87 -14.81 12.76
N THR A 79 -10.44 -13.72 13.41
CA THR A 79 -11.29 -12.58 13.73
C THR A 79 -10.72 -11.31 13.11
N VAL A 80 -11.52 -10.67 12.25
CA VAL A 80 -11.25 -9.36 11.69
C VAL A 80 -12.42 -8.45 12.01
N VAL A 81 -12.13 -7.26 12.51
CA VAL A 81 -13.12 -6.20 12.74
C VAL A 81 -13.04 -5.19 11.59
N HIS A 82 -14.14 -4.95 10.91
CA HIS A 82 -14.27 -3.88 9.93
C HIS A 82 -14.47 -2.56 10.69
N THR A 83 -13.45 -1.71 10.73
CA THR A 83 -13.41 -0.50 11.56
C THR A 83 -13.80 0.77 10.82
N GLY A 84 -13.93 0.70 9.50
CA GLY A 84 -14.36 1.84 8.69
C GLY A 84 -14.71 1.44 7.27
N VAL A 85 -15.87 1.86 6.83
CA VAL A 85 -16.31 1.68 5.43
C VAL A 85 -15.55 2.68 4.57
N GLY A 86 -14.89 2.18 3.56
CA GLY A 86 -14.23 2.93 2.50
C GLY A 86 -14.67 2.38 1.15
N LYS A 87 -13.75 2.30 0.20
CA LYS A 87 -13.98 1.69 -1.11
C LYS A 87 -12.79 0.87 -1.56
N LEU A 88 -13.02 0.00 -2.53
CA LEU A 88 -11.99 -0.69 -3.30
C LEU A 88 -11.95 -0.07 -4.70
N THR A 89 -10.87 0.62 -5.05
CA THR A 89 -10.66 1.13 -6.40
C THR A 89 -9.75 0.18 -7.15
N LEU A 90 -10.23 -0.35 -8.28
CA LEU A 90 -9.53 -1.32 -9.13
C LEU A 90 -9.17 -0.70 -10.49
N ALA A 91 -8.02 -1.07 -11.03
CA ALA A 91 -7.63 -0.69 -12.38
C ALA A 91 -6.83 -1.82 -13.06
N SER A 92 -6.94 -1.92 -14.39
CA SER A 92 -6.18 -2.91 -15.16
C SER A 92 -4.73 -2.50 -15.32
N LEU A 93 -3.81 -3.39 -14.96
CA LEU A 93 -2.39 -3.26 -15.28
C LEU A 93 -2.05 -3.99 -16.60
N TYR A 94 -2.57 -5.22 -16.77
CA TYR A 94 -2.43 -6.02 -18.00
C TYR A 94 -3.77 -6.67 -18.35
N GLY A 95 -4.03 -6.82 -19.63
CA GLY A 95 -5.21 -7.51 -20.16
C GLY A 95 -6.50 -6.65 -20.15
N ALA A 96 -7.62 -7.29 -20.38
CA ALA A 96 -8.91 -6.62 -20.49
C ALA A 96 -9.74 -6.74 -19.20
N LEU A 97 -10.52 -5.70 -18.91
CA LEU A 97 -11.44 -5.63 -17.75
C LEU A 97 -12.66 -6.56 -17.86
N ALA A 98 -12.69 -7.51 -18.79
CA ALA A 98 -13.89 -8.31 -19.13
C ALA A 98 -14.54 -9.05 -17.93
N MET A 99 -13.77 -9.36 -16.87
CA MET A 99 -14.31 -9.96 -15.64
C MET A 99 -14.71 -8.94 -14.56
N ALA A 100 -14.53 -7.65 -14.82
CA ALA A 100 -14.89 -6.59 -13.89
C ALA A 100 -16.39 -6.57 -13.55
N ALA A 101 -17.23 -6.96 -14.51
CA ALA A 101 -18.68 -6.98 -14.34
C ALA A 101 -19.17 -8.09 -13.38
N GLU A 102 -18.36 -9.10 -13.10
CA GLU A 102 -18.72 -10.21 -12.20
C GLU A 102 -18.45 -9.91 -10.71
N LEU A 103 -17.64 -8.89 -10.42
CA LEU A 103 -17.44 -8.40 -9.05
C LEU A 103 -18.67 -7.56 -8.67
N SER A 104 -19.63 -8.20 -8.01
CA SER A 104 -20.86 -7.54 -7.59
C SER A 104 -20.56 -6.47 -6.54
N VAL A 105 -21.19 -5.31 -6.69
CA VAL A 105 -21.09 -4.21 -5.75
C VAL A 105 -22.02 -4.50 -4.57
N ASP A 106 -21.46 -4.71 -3.39
CA ASP A 106 -22.19 -4.66 -2.14
C ASP A 106 -22.17 -3.22 -1.61
N SER A 107 -23.26 -2.74 -1.05
CA SER A 107 -23.33 -1.40 -0.45
C SER A 107 -22.30 -1.19 0.66
N ASP A 108 -21.97 -2.27 1.38
CA ASP A 108 -21.03 -2.25 2.49
C ASP A 108 -19.56 -2.44 2.04
N PHE A 109 -19.36 -2.80 0.75
CA PHE A 109 -18.04 -2.95 0.15
C PHE A 109 -18.03 -2.40 -1.29
N PRO A 110 -18.12 -1.06 -1.46
CA PRO A 110 -18.20 -0.46 -2.78
C PRO A 110 -16.91 -0.67 -3.57
N ILE A 111 -17.09 -1.07 -4.85
CA ILE A 111 -15.99 -1.25 -5.80
C ILE A 111 -16.14 -0.21 -6.91
N GLU A 112 -15.08 0.53 -7.16
CA GLU A 112 -14.97 1.49 -8.26
C GLU A 112 -13.91 1.03 -9.26
N TRP A 113 -14.17 1.28 -10.55
CA TRP A 113 -13.21 1.01 -11.61
C TRP A 113 -12.60 2.30 -12.13
N ALA A 114 -11.29 2.28 -12.30
CA ALA A 114 -10.54 3.39 -12.86
C ALA A 114 -9.79 2.96 -14.13
N ASP A 115 -9.66 3.87 -15.08
CA ASP A 115 -8.96 3.64 -16.34
C ASP A 115 -7.43 3.78 -16.21
N ASP A 116 -6.97 4.52 -15.20
CA ASP A 116 -5.55 4.85 -14.97
C ASP A 116 -5.07 4.22 -13.65
N TRP A 117 -4.43 3.07 -13.76
CA TRP A 117 -3.89 2.32 -12.61
C TRP A 117 -2.75 3.08 -11.92
N GLU A 118 -1.91 3.80 -12.67
CA GLU A 118 -0.77 4.52 -12.09
C GLU A 118 -1.27 5.65 -11.19
N ARG A 119 -2.24 6.42 -11.68
CA ARG A 119 -2.88 7.47 -10.90
C ARG A 119 -3.49 6.93 -9.61
N VAL A 120 -4.24 5.83 -9.68
CA VAL A 120 -4.87 5.20 -8.51
C VAL A 120 -3.85 4.84 -7.44
N LEU A 121 -2.74 4.21 -7.84
CA LEU A 121 -1.69 3.81 -6.92
C LEU A 121 -0.88 4.99 -6.39
N VAL A 122 -0.54 5.97 -7.26
CA VAL A 122 0.21 7.17 -6.86
C VAL A 122 -0.58 8.02 -5.89
N ASP A 123 -1.86 8.20 -6.11
CA ASP A 123 -2.76 8.97 -5.23
C ASP A 123 -2.80 8.40 -3.79
N LYS A 124 -2.71 7.09 -3.63
CA LYS A 124 -2.58 6.47 -2.31
C LYS A 124 -1.14 6.49 -1.81
N LEU A 125 -0.18 6.23 -2.70
CA LEU A 125 1.23 6.20 -2.32
C LEU A 125 1.69 7.52 -1.72
N ILE A 126 1.31 8.67 -2.30
CA ILE A 126 1.72 10.00 -1.79
C ILE A 126 1.22 10.22 -0.35
N VAL A 127 0.00 9.81 -0.05
CA VAL A 127 -0.57 9.89 1.30
C VAL A 127 0.20 8.99 2.26
N ASN A 128 0.39 7.74 1.87
CA ASN A 128 1.09 6.74 2.69
C ASN A 128 2.57 7.08 2.90
N ALA A 129 3.24 7.71 1.90
CA ALA A 129 4.63 8.10 2.00
C ALA A 129 4.87 9.28 2.95
N VAL A 130 3.83 10.06 3.24
CA VAL A 130 3.93 11.22 4.14
C VAL A 130 3.40 10.89 5.54
N ILE A 131 2.18 10.35 5.64
CA ILE A 131 1.52 10.13 6.94
C ILE A 131 2.15 8.94 7.68
N ASN A 132 2.21 7.77 7.04
CA ASN A 132 2.54 6.53 7.72
C ASN A 132 3.96 6.51 8.32
N PRO A 133 5.01 6.95 7.59
CA PRO A 133 6.36 6.97 8.12
C PRO A 133 6.54 7.95 9.27
N LEU A 134 5.96 9.15 9.18
CA LEU A 134 6.06 10.15 10.23
C LEU A 134 5.34 9.71 11.51
N THR A 135 4.11 9.21 11.40
CA THR A 135 3.37 8.73 12.57
C THR A 135 4.04 7.54 13.22
N ALA A 136 4.63 6.61 12.42
CA ALA A 136 5.38 5.47 12.92
C ALA A 136 6.71 5.87 13.58
N LEU A 137 7.42 6.86 13.02
CA LEU A 137 8.67 7.35 13.58
C LEU A 137 8.46 8.13 14.88
N LEU A 138 7.48 9.05 14.86
CA LEU A 138 7.15 9.94 15.98
C LEU A 138 6.27 9.28 17.05
N GLN A 139 5.71 8.11 16.77
CA GLN A 139 4.81 7.37 17.66
C GLN A 139 3.58 8.19 18.07
N VAL A 140 2.92 8.81 17.08
CA VAL A 140 1.75 9.66 17.27
C VAL A 140 0.57 9.25 16.39
N LYS A 141 -0.63 9.70 16.75
CA LYS A 141 -1.83 9.61 15.91
C LYS A 141 -1.73 10.53 14.70
N ASN A 142 -2.54 10.26 13.68
CA ASN A 142 -2.52 11.02 12.43
C ASN A 142 -2.77 12.52 12.63
N GLY A 143 -3.71 12.90 13.51
CA GLY A 143 -4.04 14.30 13.79
C GLY A 143 -2.89 15.12 14.34
N ALA A 144 -2.00 14.50 15.12
CA ALA A 144 -0.85 15.18 15.70
C ALA A 144 0.09 15.79 14.62
N LEU A 145 0.10 15.24 13.41
CA LEU A 145 0.88 15.79 12.29
C LEU A 145 0.40 17.19 11.85
N LEU A 146 -0.85 17.55 12.16
CA LEU A 146 -1.40 18.88 11.86
C LEU A 146 -1.41 19.81 13.07
N GLU A 147 -1.57 19.25 14.27
CA GLU A 147 -1.74 20.00 15.53
C GLU A 147 -0.40 20.52 16.07
N VAL A 148 0.66 19.72 15.93
CA VAL A 148 2.00 20.05 16.42
C VAL A 148 2.79 20.73 15.31
N ALA A 149 3.11 22.02 15.48
CA ALA A 149 3.73 22.84 14.43
C ALA A 149 5.03 22.22 13.85
N PRO A 150 6.02 21.73 14.64
CA PRO A 150 7.19 21.04 14.11
C PRO A 150 6.85 19.79 13.27
N TYR A 151 5.82 19.03 13.64
CA TYR A 151 5.42 17.83 12.88
C TYR A 151 4.79 18.21 11.55
N ARG A 152 3.99 19.29 11.52
CA ARG A 152 3.42 19.83 10.28
C ARG A 152 4.51 20.32 9.33
N ASP A 153 5.55 20.96 9.86
CA ASP A 153 6.69 21.40 9.05
C ASP A 153 7.47 20.21 8.48
N MET A 154 7.70 19.16 9.28
CA MET A 154 8.31 17.91 8.79
C MET A 154 7.43 17.24 7.72
N MET A 155 6.11 17.23 7.90
CA MET A 155 5.16 16.68 6.95
C MET A 155 5.22 17.42 5.61
N ALA A 156 5.29 18.75 5.64
CA ALA A 156 5.41 19.59 4.44
C ALA A 156 6.74 19.33 3.71
N GLN A 157 7.85 19.27 4.42
CA GLN A 157 9.18 19.00 3.85
C GLN A 157 9.26 17.59 3.25
N LEU A 158 8.70 16.58 3.93
CA LEU A 158 8.67 15.22 3.39
C LEU A 158 7.81 15.13 2.13
N PHE A 159 6.66 15.80 2.12
CA PHE A 159 5.83 15.93 0.92
C PHE A 159 6.58 16.61 -0.23
N ASP A 160 7.34 17.68 0.05
CA ASP A 160 8.11 18.40 -0.97
C ASP A 160 9.20 17.53 -1.62
N GLU A 161 9.83 16.60 -0.88
CA GLU A 161 10.74 15.63 -1.49
C GLU A 161 9.98 14.58 -2.30
N VAL A 162 8.94 13.96 -1.73
CA VAL A 162 8.20 12.88 -2.38
C VAL A 162 7.55 13.33 -3.70
N ARG A 163 6.97 14.53 -3.74
CA ARG A 163 6.31 15.08 -4.94
C ARG A 163 7.27 15.35 -6.11
N GLN A 164 8.58 15.44 -5.88
CA GLN A 164 9.56 15.67 -6.97
C GLN A 164 9.74 14.42 -7.84
N VAL A 165 9.40 13.24 -7.33
CA VAL A 165 9.70 11.98 -7.99
C VAL A 165 8.47 11.13 -8.31
N LEU A 166 7.30 11.51 -7.83
CA LEU A 166 6.04 10.86 -8.18
C LEU A 166 5.29 11.65 -9.27
N PRO A 167 4.64 10.97 -10.24
CA PRO A 167 3.90 11.60 -11.33
C PRO A 167 2.54 12.13 -10.84
N LEU A 168 2.56 13.24 -10.09
CA LEU A 168 1.33 13.86 -9.56
C LEU A 168 0.67 14.73 -10.62
N HIS A 169 -0.65 14.64 -10.75
CA HIS A 169 -1.43 15.58 -11.60
C HIS A 169 -1.46 16.99 -11.03
N SER A 170 -1.54 17.12 -9.70
CA SER A 170 -1.52 18.39 -8.99
C SER A 170 -0.95 18.21 -7.59
N ALA A 171 0.15 18.87 -7.31
CA ALA A 171 0.76 18.88 -5.99
C ALA A 171 -0.16 19.51 -4.93
N GLU A 172 -0.91 20.55 -5.32
CA GLU A 172 -1.88 21.21 -4.42
C GLU A 172 -3.00 20.26 -4.01
N GLN A 173 -3.61 19.55 -4.97
CA GLN A 173 -4.66 18.57 -4.67
C GLN A 173 -4.13 17.40 -3.82
N ALA A 174 -2.92 16.92 -4.11
CA ALA A 174 -2.27 15.88 -3.31
C ALA A 174 -2.04 16.32 -1.86
N TRP A 175 -1.55 17.55 -1.65
CA TRP A 175 -1.40 18.12 -0.32
C TRP A 175 -2.73 18.26 0.42
N GLN A 176 -3.75 18.81 -0.23
CA GLN A 176 -5.09 18.93 0.36
C GLN A 176 -5.67 17.57 0.74
N ARG A 177 -5.44 16.53 -0.07
CA ARG A 177 -5.84 15.15 0.25
C ARG A 177 -5.11 14.63 1.50
N ILE A 178 -3.80 14.83 1.62
CA ILE A 178 -3.02 14.44 2.80
C ILE A 178 -3.60 15.13 4.06
N VAL A 179 -3.81 16.44 4.00
CA VAL A 179 -4.39 17.22 5.12
C VAL A 179 -5.80 16.72 5.47
N HIS A 180 -6.63 16.46 4.46
CA HIS A 180 -7.98 15.94 4.67
C HIS A 180 -7.95 14.58 5.39
N ILE A 181 -7.07 13.66 4.95
CA ILE A 181 -6.95 12.33 5.56
C ILE A 181 -6.45 12.44 7.01
N CYS A 182 -5.43 13.28 7.28
CA CYS A 182 -4.99 13.53 8.65
C CYS A 182 -6.13 14.02 9.55
N ARG A 183 -7.02 14.88 9.05
CA ARG A 183 -8.17 15.40 9.80
C ARG A 183 -9.25 14.35 10.01
N SER A 184 -9.65 13.67 8.93
CA SER A 184 -10.75 12.68 8.98
C SER A 184 -10.38 11.42 9.78
N THR A 185 -9.09 11.18 9.97
CA THR A 185 -8.55 10.04 10.73
C THR A 185 -7.70 10.50 11.92
N ALA A 186 -7.98 11.69 12.48
CA ALA A 186 -7.12 12.31 13.49
C ALA A 186 -6.86 11.41 14.70
N ASP A 187 -7.87 10.69 15.14
CA ASP A 187 -7.80 9.77 16.28
C ASP A 187 -7.24 8.38 15.96
N ASN A 188 -6.96 8.09 14.68
CA ASN A 188 -6.46 6.80 14.26
C ASN A 188 -4.92 6.75 14.31
N TYR A 189 -4.40 5.55 14.48
CA TYR A 189 -3.01 5.20 14.24
C TYR A 189 -2.86 4.67 12.81
N SER A 190 -1.78 5.05 12.13
CA SER A 190 -1.48 4.49 10.81
C SER A 190 -1.14 3.00 10.89
N SER A 191 -1.29 2.28 9.77
CA SER A 191 -0.90 0.86 9.71
C SER A 191 0.58 0.65 10.03
N MET A 192 1.46 1.54 9.55
CA MET A 192 2.89 1.46 9.82
C MET A 192 3.22 1.74 11.29
N TYR A 193 2.51 2.69 11.94
CA TYR A 193 2.59 2.87 13.39
C TYR A 193 2.27 1.55 14.11
N MET A 194 1.16 0.92 13.73
CA MET A 194 0.73 -0.35 14.37
C MET A 194 1.72 -1.48 14.14
N ASP A 195 2.39 -1.52 12.98
CA ASP A 195 3.41 -2.52 12.72
C ASP A 195 4.66 -2.29 13.59
N VAL A 196 5.15 -1.05 13.68
CA VAL A 196 6.29 -0.68 14.56
C VAL A 196 5.96 -0.92 16.03
N ALA A 197 4.79 -0.48 16.51
CA ALA A 197 4.39 -0.61 17.91
C ALA A 197 4.24 -2.09 18.35
N ASN A 198 3.95 -2.99 17.39
CA ASN A 198 3.84 -4.42 17.65
C ASN A 198 5.10 -5.23 17.25
N GLY A 199 6.22 -4.57 16.97
CA GLY A 199 7.46 -5.22 16.57
C GLY A 199 7.36 -5.99 15.25
N ARG A 200 6.44 -5.63 14.36
CA ARG A 200 6.25 -6.29 13.06
C ARG A 200 7.04 -5.57 11.98
N ARG A 201 7.43 -6.35 10.96
CA ARG A 201 7.98 -5.79 9.72
C ARG A 201 6.99 -4.84 9.07
N THR A 202 7.46 -3.66 8.67
CA THR A 202 6.65 -2.64 8.00
C THR A 202 6.70 -2.78 6.47
N GLU A 203 5.87 -1.99 5.78
CA GLU A 203 5.91 -1.84 4.32
C GLU A 203 6.78 -0.64 3.88
N VAL A 204 7.72 -0.18 4.71
CA VAL A 204 8.57 0.99 4.41
C VAL A 204 9.37 0.82 3.11
N ASP A 205 9.82 -0.40 2.79
CA ASP A 205 10.52 -0.71 1.54
C ASP A 205 9.62 -0.50 0.30
N ALA A 206 8.32 -0.83 0.43
CA ALA A 206 7.35 -0.68 -0.64
C ALA A 206 6.92 0.78 -0.85
N ILE A 207 6.99 1.59 0.19
CA ILE A 207 6.54 2.99 0.22
C ILE A 207 7.75 3.91 0.01
N LEU A 208 8.54 4.18 1.06
CA LEU A 208 9.68 5.07 0.95
C LEU A 208 10.83 4.49 0.14
N GLY A 209 11.06 3.17 0.21
CA GLY A 209 12.06 2.50 -0.62
C GLY A 209 11.75 2.65 -2.12
N TYR A 210 10.49 2.60 -2.53
CA TYR A 210 10.09 2.91 -3.91
C TYR A 210 10.39 4.37 -4.27
N VAL A 211 10.02 5.32 -3.40
CA VAL A 211 10.30 6.76 -3.61
C VAL A 211 11.80 7.02 -3.76
N LEU A 212 12.64 6.40 -2.93
CA LEU A 212 14.09 6.52 -3.03
C LEU A 212 14.64 6.00 -4.36
N ARG A 213 14.16 4.85 -4.84
CA ARG A 213 14.55 4.33 -6.17
C ARG A 213 14.13 5.27 -7.30
N GLN A 214 12.95 5.90 -7.21
CA GLN A 214 12.53 6.92 -8.18
C GLN A 214 13.44 8.16 -8.15
N GLY A 215 13.90 8.55 -6.96
CA GLY A 215 14.88 9.62 -6.80
C GLY A 215 16.22 9.27 -7.46
N GLU A 216 16.75 8.08 -7.17
CA GLU A 216 18.01 7.58 -7.76
C GLU A 216 17.94 7.52 -9.29
N ALA A 217 16.84 6.97 -9.84
CA ALA A 217 16.65 6.88 -11.29
C ALA A 217 16.58 8.27 -12.00
N ARG A 218 16.16 9.31 -11.28
CA ARG A 218 16.01 10.68 -11.80
C ARG A 218 17.15 11.62 -11.39
N GLY A 219 18.11 11.16 -10.60
CA GLY A 219 19.20 11.98 -10.06
C GLY A 219 18.74 13.03 -9.05
N VAL A 220 17.60 12.80 -8.36
CA VAL A 220 17.02 13.69 -7.36
C VAL A 220 17.43 13.23 -5.98
N ALA A 221 18.06 14.12 -5.19
CA ALA A 221 18.41 13.84 -3.80
C ALA A 221 17.18 13.98 -2.90
N LEU A 222 16.93 12.98 -2.04
CA LEU A 222 15.80 12.92 -1.12
C LEU A 222 16.31 12.64 0.32
N PRO A 223 17.02 13.63 0.94
CA PRO A 223 17.70 13.42 2.21
C PRO A 223 16.75 13.14 3.37
N LEU A 224 15.59 13.79 3.44
CA LEU A 224 14.62 13.57 4.50
C LEU A 224 13.91 12.21 4.33
N VAL A 225 13.51 11.85 3.11
CA VAL A 225 12.97 10.51 2.80
C VAL A 225 13.96 9.43 3.21
N ARG A 226 15.25 9.59 2.88
CA ARG A 226 16.31 8.65 3.25
C ARG A 226 16.50 8.56 4.77
N PHE A 227 16.50 9.68 5.46
CA PHE A 227 16.60 9.71 6.93
C PHE A 227 15.45 8.95 7.57
N VAL A 228 14.20 9.25 7.19
CA VAL A 228 13.01 8.61 7.75
C VAL A 228 12.99 7.11 7.42
N PHE A 229 13.37 6.74 6.20
CA PHE A 229 13.50 5.34 5.78
C PHE A 229 14.51 4.58 6.66
N CYS A 230 15.74 5.09 6.82
CA CYS A 230 16.77 4.45 7.62
C CYS A 230 16.37 4.35 9.11
N ALA A 231 15.73 5.39 9.66
CA ALA A 231 15.28 5.39 11.05
C ALA A 231 14.21 4.29 11.29
N LEU A 232 13.28 4.11 10.35
CA LEU A 232 12.27 3.03 10.44
C LEU A 232 12.87 1.65 10.24
N LYS A 233 13.83 1.48 9.32
CA LYS A 233 14.56 0.22 9.15
C LYS A 233 15.34 -0.15 10.43
N GLY A 234 15.93 0.81 11.12
CA GLY A 234 16.55 0.59 12.41
C GLY A 234 15.59 0.12 13.49
N LYS A 235 14.34 0.63 13.48
CA LYS A 235 13.30 0.17 14.41
C LYS A 235 12.83 -1.27 14.10
N GLU A 236 12.83 -1.70 12.84
CA GLU A 236 12.53 -3.09 12.46
C GLU A 236 13.60 -4.07 12.98
N GLY A 237 14.89 -3.69 12.93
CA GLY A 237 16.01 -4.52 13.38
C GLY A 237 16.22 -4.54 14.89
N GLY A 238 15.92 -3.42 15.57
CA GLY A 238 16.16 -3.28 17.00
C GLY A 238 15.24 -4.11 17.92
N ASN A 239 14.17 -4.68 17.39
CA ASN A 239 13.26 -5.57 18.13
C ASN A 239 13.67 -7.05 18.05
N ALA A 240 14.75 -7.39 17.34
CA ALA A 240 15.22 -8.76 17.20
C ALA A 240 16.16 -9.22 18.33
N ASP A 241 16.69 -8.27 19.15
CA ASP A 241 17.68 -8.52 20.19
C ASP A 241 17.17 -8.20 21.63
N GLY A 242 15.85 -8.15 21.85
CA GLY A 242 15.23 -7.87 23.15
C GLY A 242 14.41 -9.01 23.70
#